data_53c2f345f74ee9096c8d25d09a253e02
#
_entry.id   53c2f345f74ee9096c8d25d09a253e02
#
_cell.length_a   1.000
_cell.length_b   1.000
_cell.length_c   1.000
_cell.angle_alpha   90.00
_cell.angle_beta   90.00
_cell.angle_gamma   90.00
#
_symmetry.space_group_name_H-M   'P 1'
#
loop_
_entity.id
_entity.type
_entity.pdbx_description
1 polymer ?
#
loop_
_entity_poly.entity_id
_entity_poly.type
_entity_poly.pdbx_seq_one_letter_code
_entity_poly.pdbx_strand_id
1 'polypeptide(L)'
;MKKSEKAVELFKKGYNCSQSVFGAFAEDLGIDFETAVMISSSFGGGMGRMREVCGAVSGMFMAAGIKYGYSDPKNMNAKKEHYRLIQTLAERFKERNKYIVCRQLLGMEADGYTPSERNGEYYKKRPCAELVRDAAEILSLIHI
;
A
#
# COMPACT_ATOMS: atom_id res chain seq x y z
N MET A 1 16.61 -10.66 -0.94
CA MET A 1 15.92 -9.70 -0.05
C MET A 1 14.44 -10.00 -0.03
N LYS A 2 13.83 -10.04 1.16
CA LYS A 2 12.39 -10.21 1.29
C LYS A 2 11.66 -8.98 0.74
N LYS A 3 10.46 -9.17 0.21
CA LYS A 3 9.66 -8.05 -0.32
C LYS A 3 9.34 -7.03 0.77
N SER A 4 9.09 -7.48 2.00
CA SER A 4 8.86 -6.57 3.13
C SER A 4 10.07 -5.69 3.41
N GLU A 5 11.28 -6.25 3.33
CA GLU A 5 12.51 -5.49 3.51
C GLU A 5 12.71 -4.48 2.37
N LYS A 6 12.44 -4.91 1.14
CA LYS A 6 12.54 -4.04 -0.03
C LYS A 6 11.55 -2.87 0.06
N ALA A 7 10.33 -3.14 0.49
CA ALA A 7 9.32 -2.10 0.65
C ALA A 7 9.74 -1.06 1.70
N VAL A 8 10.24 -1.51 2.86
CA VAL A 8 10.73 -0.60 3.89
C VAL A 8 11.93 0.20 3.40
N GLU A 9 12.84 -0.44 2.65
CA GLU A 9 14.00 0.25 2.08
C GLU A 9 13.56 1.37 1.13
N LEU A 10 12.58 1.10 0.25
CA LEU A 10 12.02 2.12 -0.64
C LEU A 10 11.40 3.27 0.14
N PHE A 11 10.67 2.96 1.20
CA PHE A 11 10.08 3.98 2.05
C PHE A 11 11.15 4.89 2.64
N LYS A 12 12.24 4.31 3.15
CA LYS A 12 13.35 5.06 3.72
C LYS A 12 14.11 5.90 2.68
N LYS A 13 14.04 5.51 1.41
CA LYS A 13 14.63 6.29 0.30
C LYS A 13 13.78 7.50 -0.10
N GLY A 14 12.58 7.64 0.46
CA GLY A 14 11.72 8.79 0.19
C GLY A 14 10.44 8.49 -0.57
N TYR A 15 10.25 7.26 -1.05
CA TYR A 15 8.99 6.89 -1.70
C TYR A 15 7.85 6.90 -0.67
N ASN A 16 6.63 7.24 -1.11
CA ASN A 16 5.50 7.20 -0.20
C ASN A 16 5.06 5.74 0.07
N CYS A 17 4.13 5.56 1.00
CA CYS A 17 3.69 4.23 1.41
C CYS A 17 3.19 3.37 0.24
N SER A 18 2.39 3.96 -0.64
CA SER A 18 1.83 3.25 -1.78
C SER A 18 2.91 2.84 -2.78
N GLN A 19 3.79 3.77 -3.11
CA GLN A 19 4.92 3.50 -4.01
C GLN A 19 5.84 2.42 -3.44
N SER A 20 6.08 2.46 -2.15
CA SER A 20 6.97 1.52 -1.48
C SER A 20 6.46 0.09 -1.56
N VAL A 21 5.17 -0.12 -1.29
CA VAL A 21 4.58 -1.45 -1.36
C VAL A 21 4.46 -1.92 -2.80
N PHE A 22 3.83 -1.14 -3.65
CA PHE A 22 3.61 -1.55 -5.04
C PHE A 22 4.93 -1.69 -5.81
N GLY A 23 5.84 -0.73 -5.62
CA GLY A 23 7.16 -0.76 -6.25
C GLY A 23 7.99 -1.97 -5.87
N ALA A 24 7.87 -2.44 -4.62
CA ALA A 24 8.62 -3.61 -4.16
C ALA A 24 8.25 -4.89 -4.92
N PHE A 25 7.02 -4.99 -5.42
CA PHE A 25 6.53 -6.16 -6.14
C PHE A 25 6.51 -5.97 -7.66
N ALA A 26 6.79 -4.77 -8.16
CA ALA A 26 6.61 -4.42 -9.57
C ALA A 26 7.30 -5.37 -10.55
N GLU A 27 8.58 -5.65 -10.33
CA GLU A 27 9.35 -6.52 -11.24
C GLU A 27 8.77 -7.94 -11.30
N ASP A 28 8.44 -8.50 -10.17
CA ASP A 28 7.86 -9.84 -10.08
C ASP A 28 6.47 -9.89 -10.74
N LEU A 29 5.78 -8.77 -10.81
CA LEU A 29 4.47 -8.65 -11.44
C LEU A 29 4.57 -8.28 -12.93
N GLY A 30 5.78 -8.12 -13.45
CA GLY A 30 5.99 -7.77 -14.84
C GLY A 30 5.71 -6.32 -15.18
N ILE A 31 5.78 -5.43 -14.20
CA ILE A 31 5.55 -3.99 -14.39
C ILE A 31 6.87 -3.25 -14.19
N ASP A 32 7.18 -2.35 -15.10
CA ASP A 32 8.31 -1.45 -14.99
C ASP A 32 8.23 -0.66 -13.67
N PHE A 33 9.35 -0.59 -12.95
CA PHE A 33 9.39 0.07 -11.64
C PHE A 33 8.95 1.54 -11.71
N GLU A 34 9.45 2.28 -12.70
CA GLU A 34 9.09 3.69 -12.84
C GLU A 34 7.59 3.85 -13.08
N THR A 35 7.00 3.00 -13.91
CA THR A 35 5.57 3.01 -14.17
C THR A 35 4.78 2.70 -12.89
N ALA A 36 5.22 1.71 -12.13
CA ALA A 36 4.57 1.33 -10.88
C ALA A 36 4.56 2.48 -9.88
N VAL A 37 5.69 3.16 -9.69
CA VAL A 37 5.76 4.26 -8.74
C VAL A 37 5.01 5.50 -9.23
N MET A 38 4.90 5.70 -10.55
CA MET A 38 4.06 6.76 -11.11
C MET A 38 2.59 6.51 -10.83
N ILE A 39 2.10 5.30 -11.10
CA ILE A 39 0.69 4.93 -10.87
C ILE A 39 0.32 5.09 -9.39
N SER A 40 1.19 4.64 -8.51
CA SER A 40 0.92 4.65 -7.07
C SER A 40 1.21 5.98 -6.39
N SER A 41 1.84 6.92 -7.09
CA SER A 41 2.23 8.21 -6.50
C SER A 41 1.07 9.00 -5.91
N SER A 42 -0.12 8.90 -6.50
CA SER A 42 -1.32 9.63 -6.07
C SER A 42 -1.89 9.15 -4.73
N PHE A 43 -1.49 7.98 -4.27
CA PHE A 43 -2.12 7.31 -3.12
C PHE A 43 -1.34 7.47 -1.82
N GLY A 44 -0.23 8.20 -1.84
CA GLY A 44 0.54 8.49 -0.63
C GLY A 44 -0.20 9.39 0.34
N GLY A 45 0.04 9.23 1.62
CA GLY A 45 -0.60 10.05 2.65
C GLY A 45 -2.10 9.84 2.76
N GLY A 46 -2.58 8.65 2.39
CA GLY A 46 -4.00 8.35 2.37
C GLY A 46 -4.70 9.06 1.25
N MET A 47 -4.27 8.81 0.01
CA MET A 47 -4.80 9.42 -1.22
C MET A 47 -4.51 10.92 -1.27
N GLY A 48 -3.32 11.25 -1.75
CA GLY A 48 -2.92 12.66 -1.92
C GLY A 48 -2.97 13.47 -0.64
N ARG A 49 -2.62 12.84 0.50
CA ARG A 49 -2.64 13.43 1.84
C ARG A 49 -4.04 13.78 2.36
N MET A 50 -5.08 13.25 1.74
CA MET A 50 -6.44 13.44 2.25
C MET A 50 -6.74 12.59 3.49
N ARG A 51 -5.80 11.74 3.90
CA ARG A 51 -5.92 10.87 5.08
C ARG A 51 -7.08 9.88 4.99
N GLU A 52 -7.38 9.47 3.76
CA GLU A 52 -8.34 8.40 3.49
C GLU A 52 -7.65 7.04 3.62
N VAL A 53 -7.86 6.11 2.72
CA VAL A 53 -7.25 4.78 2.83
C VAL A 53 -5.73 4.88 2.85
N CYS A 54 -5.10 4.14 3.77
CA CYS A 54 -3.65 4.09 3.92
C CYS A 54 -2.96 3.73 2.60
N GLY A 55 -1.89 4.47 2.25
CA GLY A 55 -1.14 4.22 1.02
C GLY A 55 -0.58 2.81 0.93
N ALA A 56 -0.14 2.25 2.05
CA ALA A 56 0.34 0.86 2.08
C ALA A 56 -0.77 -0.12 1.68
N VAL A 57 -1.99 0.12 2.14
CA VAL A 57 -3.16 -0.69 1.78
C VAL A 57 -3.48 -0.53 0.30
N SER A 58 -3.47 0.71 -0.21
CA SER A 58 -3.70 0.96 -1.64
C SER A 58 -2.66 0.26 -2.51
N GLY A 59 -1.38 0.33 -2.14
CA GLY A 59 -0.31 -0.37 -2.86
C GLY A 59 -0.49 -1.87 -2.83
N MET A 60 -0.90 -2.42 -1.69
CA MET A 60 -1.22 -3.83 -1.54
C MET A 60 -2.35 -4.25 -2.49
N PHE A 61 -3.41 -3.44 -2.58
CA PHE A 61 -4.54 -3.71 -3.47
C PHE A 61 -4.13 -3.65 -4.95
N MET A 62 -3.25 -2.71 -5.32
CA MET A 62 -2.74 -2.62 -6.69
C MET A 62 -1.95 -3.86 -7.09
N ALA A 63 -1.07 -4.33 -6.21
CA ALA A 63 -0.28 -5.54 -6.46
C ALA A 63 -1.20 -6.77 -6.60
N ALA A 64 -2.19 -6.90 -5.72
CA ALA A 64 -3.17 -7.97 -5.81
C ALA A 64 -3.98 -7.88 -7.10
N GLY A 65 -4.31 -6.68 -7.56
CA GLY A 65 -5.03 -6.46 -8.80
C GLY A 65 -4.26 -6.94 -10.02
N ILE A 66 -2.96 -6.68 -10.07
CA ILE A 66 -2.13 -7.14 -11.18
C ILE A 66 -2.06 -8.67 -11.21
N LYS A 67 -1.89 -9.31 -10.06
CA LYS A 67 -1.72 -10.76 -9.97
C LYS A 67 -3.03 -11.53 -10.13
N TYR A 68 -4.09 -11.04 -9.51
CA TYR A 68 -5.35 -11.78 -9.39
C TYR A 68 -6.59 -11.01 -9.85
N GLY A 69 -6.39 -9.83 -10.43
CA GLY A 69 -7.49 -8.97 -10.86
C GLY A 69 -8.26 -9.51 -12.05
N TYR A 70 -9.33 -8.83 -12.36
CA TYR A 70 -10.17 -9.13 -13.52
C TYR A 70 -10.14 -7.96 -14.51
N SER A 71 -10.35 -8.27 -15.79
CA SER A 71 -10.42 -7.22 -16.83
C SER A 71 -11.73 -7.27 -17.61
N ASP A 72 -12.42 -8.42 -17.60
CA ASP A 72 -13.70 -8.55 -18.29
C ASP A 72 -14.84 -8.05 -17.39
N PRO A 73 -15.48 -6.90 -17.72
CA PRO A 73 -16.51 -6.32 -16.88
C PRO A 73 -17.77 -7.18 -16.80
N LYS A 74 -17.92 -8.16 -17.70
CA LYS A 74 -19.08 -9.05 -17.72
C LYS A 74 -18.86 -10.32 -16.91
N ASN A 75 -17.63 -10.60 -16.52
CA ASN A 75 -17.32 -11.79 -15.71
C ASN A 75 -17.62 -11.51 -14.24
N MET A 76 -18.88 -11.67 -13.86
CA MET A 76 -19.35 -11.36 -12.50
C MET A 76 -18.72 -12.24 -11.45
N ASN A 77 -18.42 -13.50 -11.78
CA ASN A 77 -17.77 -14.40 -10.82
C ASN A 77 -16.34 -13.97 -10.53
N ALA A 78 -15.56 -13.60 -11.56
CA ALA A 78 -14.20 -13.12 -11.37
C ALA A 78 -14.18 -11.83 -10.54
N LYS A 79 -15.11 -10.92 -10.81
CA LYS A 79 -15.25 -9.67 -10.06
C LYS A 79 -15.56 -9.96 -8.59
N LYS A 80 -16.51 -10.85 -8.32
CA LYS A 80 -16.89 -11.23 -6.96
C LYS A 80 -15.70 -11.84 -6.20
N GLU A 81 -14.99 -12.78 -6.82
CA GLU A 81 -13.84 -13.44 -6.18
C GLU A 81 -12.72 -12.47 -5.91
N HIS A 82 -12.48 -11.53 -6.83
CA HIS A 82 -11.45 -10.51 -6.61
C HIS A 82 -11.84 -9.58 -5.45
N TYR A 83 -13.08 -9.12 -5.40
CA TYR A 83 -13.54 -8.27 -4.28
C TYR A 83 -13.42 -9.02 -2.94
N ARG A 84 -13.68 -10.33 -2.94
CA ARG A 84 -13.50 -11.16 -1.74
C ARG A 84 -12.04 -11.16 -1.30
N LEU A 85 -11.11 -11.31 -2.25
CA LEU A 85 -9.67 -11.26 -1.95
C LEU A 85 -9.29 -9.91 -1.34
N ILE A 86 -9.74 -8.83 -1.95
CA ILE A 86 -9.43 -7.48 -1.45
C ILE A 86 -9.94 -7.28 -0.03
N GLN A 87 -11.16 -7.71 0.27
CA GLN A 87 -11.70 -7.63 1.63
C GLN A 87 -10.90 -8.49 2.61
N THR A 88 -10.46 -9.67 2.18
CA THR A 88 -9.60 -10.53 2.99
C THR A 88 -8.28 -9.86 3.33
N LEU A 89 -7.65 -9.22 2.34
CA LEU A 89 -6.41 -8.50 2.57
C LEU A 89 -6.61 -7.34 3.55
N ALA A 90 -7.69 -6.59 3.40
CA ALA A 90 -8.05 -5.50 4.31
C ALA A 90 -8.24 -6.02 5.75
N GLU A 91 -8.93 -7.15 5.90
CA GLU A 91 -9.15 -7.75 7.23
C GLU A 91 -7.83 -8.20 7.87
N ARG A 92 -6.93 -8.80 7.11
CA ARG A 92 -5.60 -9.19 7.62
C ARG A 92 -4.79 -7.98 8.06
N PHE A 93 -4.88 -6.89 7.32
CA PHE A 93 -4.22 -5.65 7.71
C PHE A 93 -4.82 -5.08 8.99
N LYS A 94 -6.14 -5.11 9.13
CA LYS A 94 -6.83 -4.65 10.34
C LYS A 94 -6.49 -5.51 11.56
N GLU A 95 -6.29 -6.80 11.38
CA GLU A 95 -5.87 -7.68 12.49
C GLU A 95 -4.56 -7.21 13.12
N ARG A 96 -3.67 -6.65 12.32
CA ARG A 96 -2.39 -6.11 12.80
C ARG A 96 -2.46 -4.67 13.26
N ASN A 97 -3.32 -3.86 12.64
CA ASN A 97 -3.26 -2.40 12.78
C ASN A 97 -4.58 -1.75 13.18
N LYS A 98 -5.65 -2.50 13.32
CA LYS A 98 -7.03 -2.09 13.66
C LYS A 98 -7.78 -1.39 12.51
N TYR A 99 -7.11 -0.56 11.74
CA TYR A 99 -7.73 0.31 10.73
C TYR A 99 -7.05 0.17 9.38
N ILE A 100 -7.73 0.61 8.32
CA ILE A 100 -7.12 0.79 7.00
C ILE A 100 -7.11 2.27 6.58
N VAL A 101 -7.74 3.14 7.36
CA VAL A 101 -7.86 4.57 7.03
C VAL A 101 -6.72 5.35 7.67
N CYS A 102 -6.02 6.12 6.84
CA CYS A 102 -4.81 6.83 7.24
C CYS A 102 -5.00 7.71 8.48
N ARG A 103 -6.07 8.52 8.52
CA ARG A 103 -6.29 9.41 9.68
C ARG A 103 -6.48 8.64 10.98
N GLN A 104 -7.08 7.46 10.92
CA GLN A 104 -7.24 6.62 12.11
C GLN A 104 -5.92 5.98 12.52
N LEU A 105 -5.13 5.52 11.56
CA LEU A 105 -3.82 4.91 11.82
C LEU A 105 -2.84 5.91 12.39
N LEU A 106 -2.84 7.14 11.89
CA LEU A 106 -1.92 8.19 12.35
C LEU A 106 -2.47 9.03 13.49
N GLY A 107 -3.79 8.97 13.75
CA GLY A 107 -4.44 9.82 14.74
C GLY A 107 -4.40 11.29 14.35
N MET A 108 -4.49 11.61 13.05
CA MET A 108 -4.43 12.98 12.58
C MET A 108 -5.33 13.21 11.37
N GLU A 109 -5.86 14.41 11.28
CA GLU A 109 -6.71 14.84 10.17
C GLU A 109 -5.88 15.32 8.98
N ALA A 110 -6.56 15.53 7.85
CA ALA A 110 -5.94 16.12 6.68
C ALA A 110 -5.54 17.56 6.98
N ASP A 111 -4.32 17.93 6.59
CA ASP A 111 -3.75 19.25 6.89
C ASP A 111 -3.09 19.88 5.65
N GLY A 112 -3.68 19.66 4.47
CA GLY A 112 -3.22 20.23 3.23
C GLY A 112 -2.42 19.25 2.39
N TYR A 113 -1.64 19.77 1.45
CA TYR A 113 -0.98 18.94 0.43
C TYR A 113 0.55 19.03 0.42
N THR A 114 1.14 19.75 1.35
CA THR A 114 2.62 19.85 1.42
C THR A 114 3.18 18.61 2.11
N PRO A 115 4.05 17.83 1.44
CA PRO A 115 4.65 16.65 2.05
C PRO A 115 5.40 16.99 3.33
N SER A 116 5.33 16.09 4.31
CA SER A 116 6.05 16.24 5.57
C SER A 116 7.54 16.00 5.38
N GLU A 117 8.36 16.76 6.08
CA GLU A 117 9.80 16.55 6.10
C GLU A 117 10.11 15.22 6.81
N ARG A 118 10.97 14.41 6.18
CA ARG A 118 11.34 13.10 6.72
C ARG A 118 12.57 13.20 7.60
N ASN A 119 12.38 13.58 8.85
CA ASN A 119 13.43 13.67 9.85
C ASN A 119 13.23 12.59 10.93
N GLY A 120 14.09 12.57 11.95
CA GLY A 120 14.02 11.60 13.03
C GLY A 120 12.67 11.61 13.78
N GLU A 121 12.09 12.80 13.95
CA GLU A 121 10.80 12.95 14.61
C GLU A 121 9.67 12.34 13.78
N TYR A 122 9.70 12.51 12.46
CA TYR A 122 8.73 11.90 11.55
C TYR A 122 8.69 10.39 11.75
N TYR A 123 9.86 9.74 11.67
CA TYR A 123 9.95 8.28 11.79
C TYR A 123 9.58 7.78 13.19
N LYS A 124 9.80 8.59 14.21
CA LYS A 124 9.45 8.25 15.59
C LYS A 124 7.94 8.28 15.84
N LYS A 125 7.25 9.26 15.27
CA LYS A 125 5.83 9.50 15.51
C LYS A 125 4.89 8.74 14.58
N ARG A 126 5.38 8.33 13.42
CA ARG A 126 4.53 7.72 12.40
C ARG A 126 4.85 6.24 12.21
N PRO A 127 3.84 5.37 12.24
CA PRO A 127 4.03 3.93 12.04
C PRO A 127 4.16 3.54 10.58
N CYS A 128 4.36 4.47 9.66
CA CYS A 128 4.30 4.21 8.22
C CYS A 128 5.24 3.10 7.74
N ALA A 129 6.46 3.04 8.29
CA ALA A 129 7.40 1.99 7.92
C ALA A 129 6.88 0.60 8.31
N GLU A 130 6.25 0.48 9.48
CA GLU A 130 5.64 -0.78 9.92
C GLU A 130 4.42 -1.14 9.09
N LEU A 131 3.60 -0.14 8.71
CA LEU A 131 2.44 -0.35 7.86
C LEU A 131 2.86 -0.86 6.49
N VAL A 132 3.92 -0.30 5.93
CA VAL A 132 4.50 -0.74 4.65
C VAL A 132 4.99 -2.18 4.77
N ARG A 133 5.71 -2.50 5.84
CA ARG A 133 6.18 -3.86 6.09
C ARG A 133 5.02 -4.85 6.18
N ASP A 134 4.01 -4.53 6.96
CA ASP A 134 2.84 -5.39 7.16
C ASP A 134 2.11 -5.67 5.85
N ALA A 135 1.88 -4.65 5.05
CA ALA A 135 1.22 -4.82 3.75
C ALA A 135 2.01 -5.76 2.84
N ALA A 136 3.33 -5.57 2.78
CA ALA A 136 4.20 -6.42 1.96
C ALA A 136 4.23 -7.87 2.46
N GLU A 137 4.26 -8.08 3.77
CA GLU A 137 4.21 -9.42 4.35
C GLU A 137 2.89 -10.12 4.05
N ILE A 138 1.77 -9.40 4.15
CA ILE A 138 0.46 -9.95 3.83
C ILE A 138 0.40 -10.39 2.36
N LEU A 139 0.93 -9.58 1.43
CA LEU A 139 1.01 -9.96 0.02
C LEU A 139 1.85 -11.22 -0.18
N SER A 140 2.95 -11.34 0.51
CA SER A 140 3.83 -12.51 0.39
C SER A 140 3.12 -13.80 0.82
N LEU A 141 2.17 -13.70 1.75
CA LEU A 141 1.39 -14.86 2.21
C LEU A 141 0.39 -15.36 1.17
N ILE A 142 0.04 -14.57 0.18
CA ILE A 142 -0.84 -15.00 -0.93
C ILE A 142 -0.06 -15.29 -2.21
N HIS A 143 1.23 -15.54 -2.08
CA HIS A 143 2.11 -15.98 -3.17
C HIS A 143 2.33 -14.93 -4.27
N ILE A 144 2.44 -13.69 -3.88
CA ILE A 144 2.89 -12.63 -4.80
C ILE A 144 4.39 -12.38 -4.67
#